data_5455b71d200d6075ab6345e2b1868c90
#
_entry.id   5455b71d200d6075ab6345e2b1868c90
#
_cell.length_a   1.000
_cell.length_b   1.000
_cell.length_c   1.000
_cell.angle_alpha   90.00
_cell.angle_beta   90.00
_cell.angle_gamma   90.00
#
_symmetry.space_group_name_H-M   'P 1'
#
loop_
_entity.id
_entity.type
_entity.pdbx_description
1 polymer ?
#
loop_
_entity_poly.entity_id
_entity_poly.type
_entity_poly.pdbx_seq_one_letter_code
_entity_poly.pdbx_strand_id
1 'polypeptide(L)'
;MKKKDIILLWTLSLVLWLAIMPLRGYHFQWGVIPHSIAFAILTWWALKRYEPRAGLWRPLIPILAPWLFELVARCFISDNLYSLPITVMPLWAVISTALFYRYRKIWLLLLCAVLWLFGVTEGFKQWFEWVGFGDKPTLTVNLADYEVADSTGSFKLSQIESEYLVLDVWYSRCGVCLKEMPKVEALHNEYKNSEKVEVISLFVALIEGETINDSYRIMKDLGCHVPVYSIGKDSPILKECDIDSYPRILILDKDRKVIFNGSLEFAKRKLKSIGTK
;
A
#
# COMPACT_ATOMS: atom_id res chain seq x y z
N MET A 1 -34.67 -4.69 -24.01
CA MET A 1 -33.39 -4.30 -24.64
C MET A 1 -33.04 -5.29 -25.72
N LYS A 2 -32.71 -4.84 -26.92
CA LYS A 2 -32.35 -5.73 -28.04
C LYS A 2 -30.90 -6.21 -27.86
N LYS A 3 -30.55 -7.35 -28.50
CA LYS A 3 -29.19 -7.91 -28.43
C LYS A 3 -28.10 -6.90 -28.82
N LYS A 4 -28.37 -6.08 -29.86
CA LYS A 4 -27.47 -4.99 -30.30
C LYS A 4 -27.21 -3.93 -29.24
N ASP A 5 -28.19 -3.65 -28.36
CA ASP A 5 -28.04 -2.65 -27.29
C ASP A 5 -27.14 -3.20 -26.16
N ILE A 6 -27.22 -4.49 -25.88
CA ILE A 6 -26.33 -5.17 -24.92
C ILE A 6 -24.89 -5.12 -25.41
N ILE A 7 -24.67 -5.46 -26.70
CA ILE A 7 -23.34 -5.42 -27.33
C ILE A 7 -22.79 -3.98 -27.28
N LEU A 8 -23.61 -2.98 -27.61
CA LEU A 8 -23.21 -1.57 -27.57
C LEU A 8 -22.74 -1.17 -26.17
N LEU A 9 -23.52 -1.47 -25.13
CA LEU A 9 -23.16 -1.13 -23.75
C LEU A 9 -21.89 -1.83 -23.30
N TRP A 10 -21.74 -3.11 -23.64
CA TRP A 10 -20.55 -3.89 -23.33
C TRP A 10 -19.30 -3.30 -24.02
N THR A 11 -19.41 -2.98 -25.32
CA THR A 11 -18.31 -2.36 -26.08
C THR A 11 -17.93 -1.00 -25.51
N LEU A 12 -18.91 -0.13 -25.20
CA LEU A 12 -18.66 1.18 -24.61
C LEU A 12 -17.99 1.04 -23.24
N SER A 13 -18.46 0.11 -22.41
CA SER A 13 -17.86 -0.17 -21.11
C SER A 13 -16.42 -0.64 -21.24
N LEU A 14 -16.12 -1.56 -22.14
CA LEU A 14 -14.79 -2.09 -22.39
C LEU A 14 -13.84 -1.00 -22.95
N VAL A 15 -14.31 -0.21 -23.90
CA VAL A 15 -13.52 0.90 -24.48
C VAL A 15 -13.19 1.95 -23.42
N LEU A 16 -14.16 2.37 -22.60
CA LEU A 16 -13.92 3.30 -21.52
C LEU A 16 -12.93 2.74 -20.49
N TRP A 17 -13.09 1.48 -20.12
CA TRP A 17 -12.21 0.80 -19.17
C TRP A 17 -10.75 0.79 -19.69
N LEU A 18 -10.54 0.41 -20.95
CA LEU A 18 -9.22 0.39 -21.59
C LEU A 18 -8.64 1.81 -21.79
N ALA A 19 -9.45 2.76 -22.24
CA ALA A 19 -8.99 4.13 -22.53
C ALA A 19 -8.51 4.88 -21.29
N ILE A 20 -9.12 4.61 -20.11
CA ILE A 20 -8.76 5.30 -18.86
C ILE A 20 -7.67 4.53 -18.09
N MET A 21 -7.43 3.25 -18.43
CA MET A 21 -6.47 2.40 -17.73
C MET A 21 -5.05 3.00 -17.63
N PRO A 22 -4.48 3.67 -18.66
CA PRO A 22 -3.16 4.30 -18.55
C PRO A 22 -3.05 5.36 -17.46
N LEU A 23 -4.14 6.02 -17.08
CA LEU A 23 -4.13 7.02 -16.00
C LEU A 23 -3.82 6.42 -14.62
N ARG A 24 -4.06 5.12 -14.44
CA ARG A 24 -3.66 4.39 -13.23
C ARG A 24 -2.14 4.31 -13.09
N GLY A 25 -1.39 4.31 -14.20
CA GLY A 25 0.07 4.30 -14.19
C GLY A 25 0.70 5.61 -13.72
N TYR A 26 0.02 6.74 -13.89
CA TYR A 26 0.51 8.04 -13.42
C TYR A 26 0.33 8.22 -11.90
N HIS A 27 -0.82 7.85 -11.38
CA HIS A 27 -1.09 7.94 -9.96
C HIS A 27 -2.11 6.88 -9.56
N PHE A 28 -1.62 5.86 -8.89
CA PHE A 28 -2.37 4.65 -8.60
C PHE A 28 -3.71 4.91 -7.90
N GLN A 29 -3.70 5.73 -6.85
CA GLN A 29 -4.90 6.09 -6.09
C GLN A 29 -5.85 6.99 -6.88
N TRP A 30 -5.34 8.08 -7.45
CA TRP A 30 -6.17 9.08 -8.12
C TRP A 30 -6.68 8.66 -9.49
N GLY A 31 -6.05 7.64 -10.12
CA GLY A 31 -6.53 7.02 -11.35
C GLY A 31 -7.94 6.41 -11.25
N VAL A 32 -8.44 6.19 -10.03
CA VAL A 32 -9.80 5.70 -9.76
C VAL A 32 -10.87 6.75 -10.07
N ILE A 33 -10.56 8.05 -9.91
CA ILE A 33 -11.53 9.14 -10.08
C ILE A 33 -12.11 9.20 -11.50
N PRO A 34 -11.28 9.28 -12.57
CA PRO A 34 -11.80 9.36 -13.94
C PRO A 34 -12.60 8.11 -14.32
N HIS A 35 -12.21 6.91 -13.84
CA HIS A 35 -13.01 5.71 -14.04
C HIS A 35 -14.38 5.82 -13.37
N SER A 36 -14.42 6.24 -12.11
CA SER A 36 -15.67 6.36 -11.35
C SER A 36 -16.62 7.35 -12.00
N ILE A 37 -16.12 8.52 -12.45
CA ILE A 37 -16.92 9.54 -13.12
C ILE A 37 -17.44 9.02 -14.46
N ALA A 38 -16.58 8.47 -15.31
CA ALA A 38 -16.96 7.98 -16.64
C ALA A 38 -18.02 6.87 -16.54
N PHE A 39 -17.85 5.94 -15.60
CA PHE A 39 -18.80 4.86 -15.41
C PHE A 39 -20.10 5.29 -14.74
N ALA A 40 -20.08 6.30 -13.88
CA ALA A 40 -21.30 6.92 -13.35
C ALA A 40 -22.12 7.59 -14.47
N ILE A 41 -21.45 8.34 -15.37
CA ILE A 41 -22.09 8.98 -16.53
C ILE A 41 -22.67 7.91 -17.49
N LEU A 42 -21.89 6.89 -17.83
CA LEU A 42 -22.36 5.79 -18.70
C LEU A 42 -23.57 5.07 -18.08
N THR A 43 -23.51 4.81 -16.77
CA THR A 43 -24.62 4.14 -16.04
C THR A 43 -25.87 5.00 -16.05
N TRP A 44 -25.76 6.30 -15.74
CA TRP A 44 -26.87 7.22 -15.77
C TRP A 44 -27.54 7.29 -17.14
N TRP A 45 -26.75 7.44 -18.21
CA TRP A 45 -27.22 7.47 -19.58
C TRP A 45 -27.90 6.17 -19.98
N ALA A 46 -27.32 5.02 -19.66
CA ALA A 46 -27.87 3.70 -19.98
C ALA A 46 -29.20 3.45 -19.25
N LEU A 47 -29.30 3.80 -17.97
CA LEU A 47 -30.52 3.67 -17.19
C LEU A 47 -31.62 4.58 -17.76
N LYS A 48 -31.33 5.84 -18.03
CA LYS A 48 -32.31 6.79 -18.62
C LYS A 48 -32.85 6.28 -19.96
N ARG A 49 -32.03 5.62 -20.77
CA ARG A 49 -32.41 5.15 -22.11
C ARG A 49 -33.11 3.79 -22.10
N TYR A 50 -32.71 2.87 -21.26
CA TYR A 50 -33.10 1.48 -21.36
C TYR A 50 -33.95 0.96 -20.18
N GLU A 51 -33.80 1.51 -18.98
CA GLU A 51 -34.52 1.03 -17.77
C GLU A 51 -36.04 1.02 -17.94
N PRO A 52 -36.70 2.06 -18.53
CA PRO A 52 -38.16 2.08 -18.67
C PRO A 52 -38.74 0.88 -19.46
N ARG A 53 -37.92 0.24 -20.31
CA ARG A 53 -38.34 -0.88 -21.15
C ARG A 53 -37.70 -2.21 -20.77
N ALA A 54 -36.61 -2.18 -20.04
CA ALA A 54 -35.76 -3.36 -19.81
C ALA A 54 -35.56 -3.69 -18.35
N GLY A 55 -35.98 -2.79 -17.43
CA GLY A 55 -35.69 -2.90 -16.02
C GLY A 55 -34.24 -2.55 -15.68
N LEU A 56 -33.95 -2.44 -14.39
CA LEU A 56 -32.67 -1.93 -13.86
C LEU A 56 -31.46 -2.78 -14.24
N TRP A 57 -31.54 -4.07 -14.13
CA TRP A 57 -30.40 -4.98 -14.23
C TRP A 57 -29.87 -5.19 -15.65
N ARG A 58 -30.75 -5.21 -16.66
CA ARG A 58 -30.35 -5.48 -18.03
C ARG A 58 -29.34 -4.50 -18.61
N PRO A 59 -29.41 -3.17 -18.38
CA PRO A 59 -28.36 -2.25 -18.79
C PRO A 59 -27.14 -2.28 -17.88
N LEU A 60 -27.24 -2.69 -16.59
CA LEU A 60 -26.12 -2.71 -15.66
C LEU A 60 -25.16 -3.87 -15.90
N ILE A 61 -25.66 -5.06 -16.23
CA ILE A 61 -24.83 -6.25 -16.44
C ILE A 61 -23.68 -6.00 -17.44
N PRO A 62 -23.93 -5.48 -18.66
CA PRO A 62 -22.84 -5.23 -19.62
C PRO A 62 -21.87 -4.11 -19.16
N ILE A 63 -22.34 -3.16 -18.36
CA ILE A 63 -21.50 -2.09 -17.80
C ILE A 63 -20.57 -2.65 -16.72
N LEU A 64 -21.05 -3.57 -15.90
CA LEU A 64 -20.28 -4.18 -14.82
C LEU A 64 -19.29 -5.25 -15.32
N ALA A 65 -19.49 -5.81 -16.50
CA ALA A 65 -18.72 -6.96 -16.98
C ALA A 65 -17.19 -6.79 -16.95
N PRO A 66 -16.57 -5.69 -17.42
CA PRO A 66 -15.12 -5.51 -17.35
C PRO A 66 -14.59 -5.47 -15.90
N TRP A 67 -15.35 -4.87 -15.01
CA TRP A 67 -14.98 -4.74 -13.59
C TRP A 67 -15.11 -6.06 -12.83
N LEU A 68 -16.15 -6.84 -13.14
CA LEU A 68 -16.31 -8.17 -12.56
C LEU A 68 -15.22 -9.12 -13.06
N PHE A 69 -14.84 -9.02 -14.32
CA PHE A 69 -13.70 -9.75 -14.86
C PHE A 69 -12.39 -9.37 -14.14
N GLU A 70 -12.12 -8.07 -13.99
CA GLU A 70 -10.94 -7.60 -13.28
C GLU A 70 -10.94 -8.05 -11.80
N LEU A 71 -12.10 -7.98 -11.12
CA LEU A 71 -12.25 -8.44 -9.74
C LEU A 71 -11.92 -9.94 -9.60
N VAL A 72 -12.48 -10.77 -10.48
CA VAL A 72 -12.20 -12.21 -10.49
C VAL A 72 -10.73 -12.48 -10.77
N ALA A 73 -10.15 -11.82 -11.79
CA ALA A 73 -8.72 -11.96 -12.10
C ALA A 73 -7.82 -11.62 -10.90
N ARG A 74 -8.16 -10.58 -10.11
CA ARG A 74 -7.41 -10.21 -8.91
C ARG A 74 -7.52 -11.24 -7.78
N CYS A 75 -8.65 -11.94 -7.66
CA CYS A 75 -8.80 -13.01 -6.67
C CYS A 75 -7.91 -14.23 -6.96
N PHE A 76 -7.57 -14.47 -8.23
CA PHE A 76 -6.68 -15.56 -8.63
C PHE A 76 -5.19 -15.17 -8.66
N ILE A 77 -4.87 -13.89 -8.66
CA ILE A 77 -3.50 -13.37 -8.68
C ILE A 77 -3.28 -12.65 -7.33
N SER A 78 -2.79 -13.41 -6.34
CA SER A 78 -2.63 -12.96 -4.94
C SER A 78 -1.86 -11.64 -4.79
N ASP A 79 -0.83 -11.45 -5.63
CA ASP A 79 0.05 -10.27 -5.57
C ASP A 79 -0.67 -8.96 -5.98
N ASN A 80 -1.90 -9.05 -6.49
CA ASN A 80 -2.68 -7.88 -6.89
C ASN A 80 -3.77 -7.45 -5.89
N LEU A 81 -3.88 -8.11 -4.74
CA LEU A 81 -4.91 -7.77 -3.74
C LEU A 81 -4.71 -6.37 -3.13
N TYR A 82 -3.47 -5.88 -3.01
CA TYR A 82 -3.20 -4.52 -2.53
C TYR A 82 -3.89 -3.45 -3.38
N SER A 83 -4.11 -3.70 -4.66
CA SER A 83 -4.77 -2.78 -5.58
C SER A 83 -6.28 -3.00 -5.75
N LEU A 84 -6.90 -3.85 -4.93
CA LEU A 84 -8.34 -4.15 -4.97
C LEU A 84 -9.25 -2.91 -4.94
N PRO A 85 -8.98 -1.86 -4.15
CA PRO A 85 -9.81 -0.65 -4.15
C PRO A 85 -9.93 0.03 -5.52
N ILE A 86 -8.93 -0.11 -6.41
CA ILE A 86 -8.99 0.44 -7.77
C ILE A 86 -10.14 -0.16 -8.59
N THR A 87 -10.47 -1.42 -8.34
CA THR A 87 -11.59 -2.10 -8.99
C THR A 87 -12.91 -1.86 -8.26
N VAL A 88 -12.87 -1.87 -6.93
CA VAL A 88 -14.07 -1.77 -6.09
C VAL A 88 -14.69 -0.36 -6.16
N MET A 89 -13.88 0.71 -6.18
CA MET A 89 -14.41 2.07 -6.14
C MET A 89 -15.19 2.49 -7.41
N PRO A 90 -14.77 2.17 -8.64
CA PRO A 90 -15.61 2.38 -9.82
C PRO A 90 -16.88 1.50 -9.84
N LEU A 91 -16.81 0.25 -9.35
CA LEU A 91 -18.01 -0.59 -9.15
C LEU A 91 -18.99 0.09 -8.19
N TRP A 92 -18.48 0.64 -7.09
CA TRP A 92 -19.27 1.41 -6.13
C TRP A 92 -19.95 2.62 -6.79
N ALA A 93 -19.25 3.34 -7.68
CA ALA A 93 -19.82 4.47 -8.42
C ALA A 93 -20.97 4.04 -9.34
N VAL A 94 -20.86 2.90 -10.03
CA VAL A 94 -21.94 2.31 -10.83
C VAL A 94 -23.16 1.99 -9.96
N ILE A 95 -22.95 1.28 -8.85
CA ILE A 95 -24.01 0.88 -7.90
C ILE A 95 -24.69 2.11 -7.31
N SER A 96 -23.89 3.09 -6.85
CA SER A 96 -24.39 4.34 -6.26
C SER A 96 -25.26 5.14 -7.25
N THR A 97 -24.84 5.20 -8.51
CA THR A 97 -25.60 5.85 -9.58
C THR A 97 -26.92 5.12 -9.84
N ALA A 98 -26.92 3.78 -9.84
CA ALA A 98 -28.12 2.99 -10.02
C ALA A 98 -29.10 3.14 -8.85
N LEU A 99 -28.61 3.15 -7.61
CA LEU A 99 -29.41 3.40 -6.41
C LEU A 99 -30.04 4.80 -6.42
N PHE A 100 -29.24 5.82 -6.76
CA PHE A 100 -29.76 7.18 -6.86
C PHE A 100 -30.79 7.29 -8.00
N TYR A 101 -30.55 6.68 -9.14
CA TYR A 101 -31.50 6.65 -10.25
C TYR A 101 -32.84 6.04 -9.81
N ARG A 102 -32.79 4.94 -9.05
CA ARG A 102 -34.00 4.20 -8.61
C ARG A 102 -34.79 4.92 -7.53
N TYR A 103 -34.13 5.42 -6.50
CA TYR A 103 -34.77 5.94 -5.29
C TYR A 103 -34.90 7.46 -5.27
N ARG A 104 -34.12 8.19 -6.06
CA ARG A 104 -34.14 9.66 -6.15
C ARG A 104 -33.98 10.37 -4.79
N LYS A 105 -33.32 9.74 -3.83
CA LYS A 105 -33.08 10.27 -2.49
C LYS A 105 -31.70 10.91 -2.43
N ILE A 106 -31.64 12.23 -2.27
CA ILE A 106 -30.37 13.00 -2.25
C ILE A 106 -29.47 12.55 -1.07
N TRP A 107 -30.04 12.24 0.08
CA TRP A 107 -29.25 11.76 1.21
C TRP A 107 -28.53 10.44 0.92
N LEU A 108 -29.14 9.56 0.11
CA LEU A 108 -28.50 8.31 -0.30
C LEU A 108 -27.31 8.58 -1.23
N LEU A 109 -27.45 9.54 -2.16
CA LEU A 109 -26.33 9.97 -3.01
C LEU A 109 -25.20 10.55 -2.18
N LEU A 110 -25.49 11.41 -1.22
CA LEU A 110 -24.49 12.01 -0.32
C LEU A 110 -23.79 10.95 0.52
N LEU A 111 -24.51 9.99 1.08
CA LEU A 111 -23.93 8.87 1.82
C LEU A 111 -22.98 8.05 0.93
N CYS A 112 -23.44 7.69 -0.28
CA CYS A 112 -22.61 6.94 -1.23
C CYS A 112 -21.36 7.72 -1.64
N ALA A 113 -21.46 9.05 -1.83
CA ALA A 113 -20.33 9.91 -2.17
C ALA A 113 -19.32 10.00 -1.02
N VAL A 114 -19.79 10.13 0.24
CA VAL A 114 -18.89 10.12 1.41
C VAL A 114 -18.16 8.80 1.54
N LEU A 115 -18.86 7.66 1.40
CA LEU A 115 -18.24 6.34 1.44
C LEU A 115 -17.25 6.13 0.28
N TRP A 116 -17.58 6.63 -0.90
CA TRP A 116 -16.68 6.59 -2.03
C TRP A 116 -15.42 7.44 -1.78
N LEU A 117 -15.59 8.67 -1.27
CA LEU A 117 -14.47 9.56 -0.95
C LEU A 117 -13.57 8.93 0.11
N PHE A 118 -14.15 8.38 1.18
CA PHE A 118 -13.41 7.64 2.19
C PHE A 118 -12.63 6.46 1.57
N GLY A 119 -13.27 5.67 0.71
CA GLY A 119 -12.65 4.51 0.06
C GLY A 119 -11.50 4.87 -0.88
N VAL A 120 -11.56 6.04 -1.54
CA VAL A 120 -10.47 6.53 -2.43
C VAL A 120 -9.33 7.18 -1.63
N THR A 121 -9.59 7.72 -0.46
CA THR A 121 -8.61 8.41 0.39
C THR A 121 -8.08 7.50 1.50
N GLU A 122 -8.63 7.61 2.69
CA GLU A 122 -8.15 6.89 3.88
C GLU A 122 -8.35 5.37 3.77
N GLY A 123 -9.48 4.93 3.23
CA GLY A 123 -9.76 3.50 3.05
C GLY A 123 -8.78 2.83 2.11
N PHE A 124 -8.41 3.51 1.02
CA PHE A 124 -7.38 3.03 0.08
C PHE A 124 -6.03 2.90 0.76
N LYS A 125 -5.61 3.94 1.49
CA LYS A 125 -4.35 3.97 2.21
C LYS A 125 -4.28 2.85 3.26
N GLN A 126 -5.32 2.72 4.09
CA GLN A 126 -5.38 1.68 5.12
C GLN A 126 -5.39 0.27 4.53
N TRP A 127 -6.12 0.06 3.43
CA TRP A 127 -6.13 -1.22 2.72
C TRP A 127 -4.75 -1.56 2.15
N PHE A 128 -4.14 -0.60 1.46
CA PHE A 128 -2.82 -0.76 0.86
C PHE A 128 -1.75 -1.10 1.91
N GLU A 129 -1.76 -0.38 3.02
CA GLU A 129 -0.86 -0.63 4.14
C GLU A 129 -1.14 -2.00 4.79
N TRP A 130 -2.42 -2.35 4.98
CA TRP A 130 -2.79 -3.61 5.62
C TRP A 130 -2.46 -4.84 4.76
N VAL A 131 -2.75 -4.80 3.47
CA VAL A 131 -2.50 -5.95 2.57
C VAL A 131 -1.05 -6.04 2.13
N GLY A 132 -0.42 -4.88 1.82
CA GLY A 132 0.96 -4.85 1.33
C GLY A 132 2.00 -4.90 2.45
N PHE A 133 1.70 -4.28 3.58
CA PHE A 133 2.65 -4.07 4.67
C PHE A 133 2.04 -4.35 6.05
N GLY A 134 0.90 -5.04 6.11
CA GLY A 134 0.25 -5.40 7.38
C GLY A 134 1.17 -6.25 8.24
N ASP A 135 0.88 -6.25 9.54
CA ASP A 135 1.61 -7.08 10.51
C ASP A 135 1.56 -8.55 10.07
N LYS A 136 2.63 -9.02 9.45
CA LYS A 136 2.75 -10.43 9.13
C LYS A 136 2.77 -11.19 10.47
N PRO A 137 2.11 -12.35 10.56
CA PRO A 137 2.09 -13.12 11.80
C PRO A 137 3.50 -13.26 12.33
N THR A 138 3.69 -12.98 13.61
CA THR A 138 4.96 -12.87 14.33
C THR A 138 5.93 -13.95 13.86
N LEU A 139 6.90 -13.56 13.06
CA LEU A 139 7.96 -14.47 12.67
C LEU A 139 8.70 -14.84 13.95
N THR A 140 8.79 -16.12 14.27
CA THR A 140 9.55 -16.61 15.43
C THR A 140 11.06 -16.53 15.20
N VAL A 141 11.49 -15.53 14.41
CA VAL A 141 12.88 -15.34 14.01
C VAL A 141 13.60 -14.53 15.06
N ASN A 142 14.75 -15.05 15.47
CA ASN A 142 15.69 -14.36 16.35
C ASN A 142 16.90 -13.89 15.51
N LEU A 143 17.15 -12.60 15.53
CA LEU A 143 18.22 -11.97 14.77
C LEU A 143 19.47 -11.64 15.60
N ALA A 144 19.57 -12.09 16.83
CA ALA A 144 20.67 -11.76 17.76
C ALA A 144 22.07 -12.06 17.18
N ASP A 145 22.21 -13.19 16.51
CA ASP A 145 23.49 -13.63 15.93
C ASP A 145 23.76 -13.12 14.51
N TYR A 146 22.83 -12.37 13.92
CA TYR A 146 23.02 -11.83 12.57
C TYR A 146 23.89 -10.60 12.58
N GLU A 147 24.78 -10.54 11.59
CA GLU A 147 25.73 -9.43 11.47
C GLU A 147 25.18 -8.32 10.60
N VAL A 148 25.45 -7.10 11.04
CA VAL A 148 25.31 -5.86 10.29
C VAL A 148 26.64 -5.13 10.29
N ALA A 149 26.87 -4.25 9.34
CA ALA A 149 28.12 -3.51 9.24
C ALA A 149 27.90 -1.99 9.30
N ASP A 150 28.82 -1.29 9.90
CA ASP A 150 28.94 0.17 9.83
C ASP A 150 30.29 0.57 9.17
N SER A 151 30.69 1.84 9.31
CA SER A 151 31.98 2.33 8.80
C SER A 151 33.20 1.76 9.52
N THR A 152 33.02 1.15 10.68
CA THR A 152 34.09 0.63 11.55
C THR A 152 34.30 -0.87 11.41
N GLY A 153 33.27 -1.60 10.97
CA GLY A 153 33.30 -3.05 10.77
C GLY A 153 31.96 -3.73 10.91
N SER A 154 31.97 -5.05 10.99
CA SER A 154 30.79 -5.88 11.19
C SER A 154 30.62 -6.25 12.67
N PHE A 155 29.38 -6.27 13.13
CA PHE A 155 29.03 -6.70 14.48
C PHE A 155 27.65 -7.34 14.51
N LYS A 156 27.34 -8.07 15.57
CA LYS A 156 26.06 -8.74 15.74
C LYS A 156 24.99 -7.78 16.25
N LEU A 157 23.75 -7.97 15.84
CA LEU A 157 22.60 -7.20 16.33
C LEU A 157 22.41 -7.32 17.85
N SER A 158 22.87 -8.42 18.48
CA SER A 158 22.87 -8.58 19.93
C SER A 158 23.77 -7.59 20.69
N GLN A 159 24.72 -6.95 20.00
CA GLN A 159 25.63 -5.97 20.59
C GLN A 159 25.04 -4.55 20.68
N ILE A 160 23.89 -4.31 20.04
CA ILE A 160 23.15 -3.06 20.18
C ILE A 160 22.33 -3.15 21.48
N GLU A 161 22.58 -2.26 22.44
CA GLU A 161 21.91 -2.27 23.73
C GLU A 161 20.60 -1.46 23.67
N SER A 162 19.47 -2.12 23.57
CA SER A 162 18.13 -1.51 23.63
C SER A 162 17.08 -2.57 23.98
N GLU A 163 15.99 -2.17 24.64
CA GLU A 163 14.85 -3.08 24.92
C GLU A 163 14.10 -3.40 23.62
N TYR A 164 13.93 -2.40 22.77
CA TYR A 164 13.34 -2.56 21.43
C TYR A 164 14.24 -1.91 20.39
N LEU A 165 14.51 -2.66 19.31
CA LEU A 165 15.30 -2.16 18.19
C LEU A 165 14.39 -2.07 16.95
N VAL A 166 14.29 -0.88 16.38
CA VAL A 166 13.53 -0.60 15.15
C VAL A 166 14.49 -0.53 13.98
N LEU A 167 14.31 -1.39 13.00
CA LEU A 167 15.10 -1.43 11.77
C LEU A 167 14.25 -0.92 10.60
N ASP A 168 14.67 0.20 10.00
CA ASP A 168 14.12 0.66 8.72
C ASP A 168 14.92 0.06 7.57
N VAL A 169 14.35 -0.93 6.88
CA VAL A 169 15.03 -1.68 5.82
C VAL A 169 14.75 -1.06 4.47
N TRP A 170 15.81 -0.63 3.76
CA TRP A 170 15.70 0.10 2.51
C TRP A 170 16.91 -0.12 1.57
N TYR A 171 16.82 0.35 0.32
CA TYR A 171 17.94 0.35 -0.64
C TYR A 171 17.98 1.66 -1.45
N SER A 172 19.12 1.92 -2.10
CA SER A 172 19.45 3.21 -2.73
C SER A 172 18.47 3.72 -3.78
N ARG A 173 17.89 2.82 -4.59
CA ARG A 173 16.96 3.18 -5.68
C ARG A 173 15.48 3.06 -5.30
N CYS A 174 15.17 2.85 -4.03
CA CYS A 174 13.81 2.81 -3.54
C CYS A 174 13.23 4.22 -3.38
N GLY A 175 12.59 4.74 -4.40
CA GLY A 175 12.02 6.10 -4.37
C GLY A 175 10.97 6.32 -3.29
N VAL A 176 10.24 5.28 -2.86
CA VAL A 176 9.30 5.34 -1.74
C VAL A 176 10.05 5.43 -0.42
N CYS A 177 11.12 4.64 -0.25
CA CYS A 177 11.96 4.67 0.95
C CYS A 177 12.56 6.06 1.16
N LEU A 178 13.13 6.65 0.11
CA LEU A 178 13.72 8.00 0.18
C LEU A 178 12.69 9.07 0.56
N LYS A 179 11.44 8.94 0.10
CA LYS A 179 10.35 9.86 0.49
C LYS A 179 9.88 9.65 1.93
N GLU A 180 10.03 8.44 2.48
CA GLU A 180 9.65 8.13 3.86
C GLU A 180 10.76 8.41 4.88
N MET A 181 12.01 8.51 4.44
CA MET A 181 13.18 8.73 5.31
C MET A 181 13.01 9.91 6.29
N PRO A 182 12.44 11.08 5.91
CA PRO A 182 12.16 12.14 6.88
C PRO A 182 11.19 11.74 8.01
N LYS A 183 10.30 10.76 7.77
CA LYS A 183 9.39 10.25 8.81
C LYS A 183 10.10 9.24 9.73
N VAL A 184 11.08 8.51 9.20
CA VAL A 184 11.97 7.63 9.99
C VAL A 184 12.87 8.49 10.87
N GLU A 185 13.44 9.57 10.32
CA GLU A 185 14.17 10.58 11.08
C GLU A 185 13.34 11.18 12.23
N ALA A 186 12.08 11.52 11.95
CA ALA A 186 11.17 12.02 12.98
C ALA A 186 10.91 10.97 14.08
N LEU A 187 10.80 9.70 13.72
CA LEU A 187 10.66 8.60 14.69
C LEU A 187 11.95 8.42 15.50
N HIS A 188 13.12 8.47 14.86
CA HIS A 188 14.41 8.43 15.57
C HIS A 188 14.51 9.58 16.59
N ASN A 189 14.18 10.80 16.17
CA ASN A 189 14.21 11.97 17.05
C ASN A 189 13.20 11.88 18.21
N GLU A 190 12.03 11.24 18.01
CA GLU A 190 11.03 10.97 19.05
C GLU A 190 11.60 10.07 20.15
N TYR A 191 12.43 9.08 19.77
CA TYR A 191 13.01 8.10 20.71
C TYR A 191 14.48 8.32 21.04
N LYS A 192 15.13 9.36 20.51
CA LYS A 192 16.57 9.64 20.67
C LYS A 192 17.07 9.63 22.12
N ASN A 193 16.22 10.02 23.09
CA ASN A 193 16.55 10.04 24.51
C ASN A 193 15.88 8.87 25.27
N SER A 194 15.33 7.89 24.57
CA SER A 194 14.72 6.72 25.19
C SER A 194 15.79 5.67 25.50
N GLU A 195 15.81 5.18 26.72
CA GLU A 195 16.64 4.02 27.09
C GLU A 195 16.03 2.69 26.58
N LYS A 196 14.77 2.72 26.10
CA LYS A 196 14.04 1.53 25.71
C LYS A 196 14.06 1.25 24.20
N VAL A 197 14.02 2.30 23.40
CA VAL A 197 13.84 2.16 21.94
C VAL A 197 15.00 2.79 21.21
N GLU A 198 15.62 2.04 20.35
CA GLU A 198 16.59 2.53 19.38
C GLU A 198 16.05 2.38 17.97
N VAL A 199 16.17 3.44 17.16
CA VAL A 199 15.74 3.45 15.75
C VAL A 199 16.96 3.59 14.88
N ILE A 200 17.17 2.61 14.02
CA ILE A 200 18.29 2.58 13.08
C ILE A 200 17.79 2.34 11.66
N SER A 201 18.58 2.76 10.69
CA SER A 201 18.36 2.57 9.27
C SER A 201 19.23 1.41 8.78
N LEU A 202 18.62 0.38 8.19
CA LEU A 202 19.31 -0.80 7.67
C LEU A 202 19.34 -0.76 6.14
N PHE A 203 20.46 -0.32 5.61
CA PHE A 203 20.70 -0.24 4.18
C PHE A 203 21.00 -1.62 3.60
N VAL A 204 20.32 -1.98 2.51
CA VAL A 204 20.58 -3.21 1.78
C VAL A 204 21.34 -2.86 0.50
N ALA A 205 22.59 -3.31 0.38
CA ALA A 205 23.40 -3.16 -0.81
C ALA A 205 22.94 -4.15 -1.91
N LEU A 206 21.87 -3.79 -2.61
CA LEU A 206 21.27 -4.63 -3.67
C LEU A 206 22.03 -4.55 -4.99
N ILE A 207 22.71 -3.44 -5.24
CA ILE A 207 23.41 -3.17 -6.51
C ILE A 207 24.87 -3.54 -6.33
N GLU A 208 25.43 -4.18 -7.32
CA GLU A 208 26.84 -4.56 -7.31
C GLU A 208 27.73 -3.32 -7.18
N GLY A 209 28.68 -3.38 -6.25
CA GLY A 209 29.60 -2.27 -5.95
C GLY A 209 29.07 -1.24 -4.95
N GLU A 210 27.82 -1.35 -4.50
CA GLU A 210 27.31 -0.50 -3.41
C GLU A 210 27.96 -0.84 -2.07
N THR A 211 28.20 0.19 -1.29
CA THR A 211 28.78 0.11 0.04
C THR A 211 27.97 0.96 1.01
N ILE A 212 28.25 0.85 2.30
CA ILE A 212 27.64 1.72 3.34
C ILE A 212 27.92 3.21 3.08
N ASN A 213 29.02 3.57 2.41
CA ASN A 213 29.32 4.97 2.07
C ASN A 213 28.26 5.58 1.14
N ASP A 214 27.64 4.77 0.29
CA ASP A 214 26.54 5.23 -0.57
C ASP A 214 25.30 5.60 0.27
N SER A 215 25.00 4.82 1.31
CA SER A 215 23.93 5.15 2.22
C SER A 215 24.21 6.44 3.01
N TYR A 216 25.41 6.63 3.50
CA TYR A 216 25.79 7.86 4.19
C TYR A 216 25.67 9.10 3.30
N ARG A 217 26.05 9.00 2.03
CA ARG A 217 25.88 10.08 1.06
C ARG A 217 24.38 10.41 0.88
N ILE A 218 23.55 9.41 0.65
CA ILE A 218 22.11 9.58 0.46
C ILE A 218 21.47 10.21 1.71
N MET A 219 21.79 9.69 2.90
CA MET A 219 21.26 10.21 4.16
C MET A 219 21.65 11.68 4.39
N LYS A 220 22.91 12.03 4.07
CA LYS A 220 23.40 13.41 4.14
C LYS A 220 22.63 14.32 3.16
N ASP A 221 22.41 13.88 1.93
CA ASP A 221 21.67 14.64 0.91
C ASP A 221 20.20 14.86 1.31
N LEU A 222 19.62 13.93 2.07
CA LEU A 222 18.28 14.04 2.64
C LEU A 222 18.21 14.83 3.96
N GLY A 223 19.37 15.21 4.54
CA GLY A 223 19.44 15.88 5.85
C GLY A 223 19.01 14.98 7.01
N CYS A 224 19.17 13.66 6.88
CA CYS A 224 18.80 12.66 7.88
C CYS A 224 20.03 12.18 8.67
N HIS A 225 19.85 11.95 9.99
CA HIS A 225 20.91 11.61 10.94
C HIS A 225 20.66 10.29 11.68
N VAL A 226 19.67 9.51 11.27
CA VAL A 226 19.44 8.16 11.81
C VAL A 226 20.69 7.33 11.64
N PRO A 227 21.16 6.60 12.67
CA PRO A 227 22.29 5.68 12.52
C PRO A 227 22.05 4.67 11.41
N VAL A 228 23.05 4.51 10.53
CA VAL A 228 22.93 3.62 9.37
C VAL A 228 23.85 2.42 9.53
N TYR A 229 23.28 1.26 9.33
CA TYR A 229 24.00 -0.01 9.19
C TYR A 229 23.69 -0.62 7.84
N SER A 230 24.54 -1.53 7.36
CA SER A 230 24.35 -2.17 6.06
C SER A 230 24.38 -3.68 6.13
N ILE A 231 23.69 -4.30 5.18
CA ILE A 231 23.75 -5.73 4.89
C ILE A 231 23.87 -5.93 3.37
N GLY A 232 24.45 -7.06 2.97
CA GLY A 232 24.49 -7.46 1.56
C GLY A 232 23.13 -7.99 1.07
N LYS A 233 22.96 -8.03 -0.26
CA LYS A 233 21.78 -8.57 -0.95
C LYS A 233 21.45 -10.02 -0.57
N ASP A 234 22.45 -10.81 -0.21
CA ASP A 234 22.32 -12.23 0.14
C ASP A 234 22.23 -12.44 1.66
N SER A 235 22.03 -11.36 2.44
CA SER A 235 21.93 -11.45 3.89
C SER A 235 20.75 -12.37 4.30
N PRO A 236 20.99 -13.33 5.19
CA PRO A 236 19.92 -14.21 5.70
C PRO A 236 18.76 -13.45 6.34
N ILE A 237 18.99 -12.25 6.89
CA ILE A 237 17.95 -11.38 7.48
C ILE A 237 16.80 -11.18 6.49
N LEU A 238 17.10 -10.95 5.20
CA LEU A 238 16.07 -10.70 4.18
C LEU A 238 15.16 -11.91 4.00
N LYS A 239 15.74 -13.10 3.93
CA LYS A 239 15.00 -14.36 3.75
C LYS A 239 14.23 -14.76 5.02
N GLU A 240 14.87 -14.71 6.16
CA GLU A 240 14.28 -15.10 7.45
C GLU A 240 13.12 -14.19 7.84
N CYS A 241 13.23 -12.90 7.53
CA CYS A 241 12.18 -11.92 7.80
C CYS A 241 11.18 -11.77 6.64
N ASP A 242 11.26 -12.60 5.57
CA ASP A 242 10.39 -12.55 4.41
C ASP A 242 10.28 -11.10 3.85
N ILE A 243 11.47 -10.47 3.66
CA ILE A 243 11.57 -9.12 3.11
C ILE A 243 11.72 -9.22 1.60
N ASP A 244 10.62 -9.06 0.89
CA ASP A 244 10.48 -9.10 -0.57
C ASP A 244 10.15 -7.74 -1.18
N SER A 245 9.86 -6.75 -0.33
CA SER A 245 9.44 -5.40 -0.73
C SER A 245 9.96 -4.34 0.24
N TYR A 246 10.18 -3.13 -0.26
CA TYR A 246 10.75 -2.00 0.48
C TYR A 246 9.88 -0.74 0.36
N PRO A 247 9.84 0.14 1.39
CA PRO A 247 10.51 0.01 2.70
C PRO A 247 9.85 -1.06 3.57
N ARG A 248 10.59 -1.57 4.55
CA ARG A 248 10.09 -2.51 5.53
C ARG A 248 10.61 -2.14 6.92
N ILE A 249 9.73 -2.08 7.91
CA ILE A 249 10.11 -1.83 9.29
C ILE A 249 10.03 -3.14 10.07
N LEU A 250 11.12 -3.50 10.73
CA LEU A 250 11.14 -4.55 11.73
C LEU A 250 11.20 -3.92 13.12
N ILE A 251 10.53 -4.52 14.11
CA ILE A 251 10.74 -4.23 15.51
C ILE A 251 11.22 -5.52 16.17
N LEU A 252 12.34 -5.43 16.83
CA LEU A 252 12.95 -6.53 17.59
C LEU A 252 12.78 -6.23 19.09
N ASP A 253 12.54 -7.27 19.89
CA ASP A 253 12.58 -7.18 21.34
C ASP A 253 14.02 -7.20 21.90
N LYS A 254 14.16 -7.20 23.23
CA LYS A 254 15.46 -7.26 23.93
C LYS A 254 16.31 -8.47 23.55
N ASP A 255 15.68 -9.58 23.20
CA ASP A 255 16.34 -10.82 22.80
C ASP A 255 16.57 -10.88 21.26
N ARG A 256 16.32 -9.75 20.57
CA ARG A 256 16.39 -9.59 19.09
C ARG A 256 15.45 -10.51 18.33
N LYS A 257 14.36 -10.92 18.95
CA LYS A 257 13.27 -11.62 18.30
C LYS A 257 12.40 -10.62 17.56
N VAL A 258 12.02 -10.94 16.32
CA VAL A 258 11.12 -10.11 15.51
C VAL A 258 9.71 -10.16 16.11
N ILE A 259 9.22 -9.03 16.61
CA ILE A 259 7.87 -8.86 17.16
C ILE A 259 6.94 -8.04 16.24
N PHE A 260 7.50 -7.46 15.19
CA PHE A 260 6.76 -6.76 14.14
C PHE A 260 7.54 -6.76 12.83
N ASN A 261 6.82 -6.89 11.72
CA ASN A 261 7.33 -6.76 10.36
C ASN A 261 6.24 -6.11 9.48
N GLY A 262 6.40 -4.85 9.11
CA GLY A 262 5.37 -4.13 8.37
C GLY A 262 5.77 -2.73 7.94
N SER A 263 4.77 -1.83 7.77
CA SER A 263 5.00 -0.43 7.41
C SER A 263 5.33 0.45 8.63
N LEU A 264 5.91 1.63 8.37
CA LEU A 264 6.26 2.62 9.37
C LEU A 264 5.05 3.06 10.23
N GLU A 265 3.88 3.24 9.62
CA GLU A 265 2.67 3.67 10.34
C GLU A 265 2.17 2.59 11.32
N PHE A 266 2.20 1.33 10.92
CA PHE A 266 1.86 0.22 11.82
C PHE A 266 2.93 0.01 12.89
N ALA A 267 4.21 0.18 12.56
CA ALA A 267 5.31 0.13 13.54
C ALA A 267 5.14 1.17 14.64
N LYS A 268 4.78 2.42 14.30
CA LYS A 268 4.46 3.48 15.27
C LYS A 268 3.30 3.09 16.21
N ARG A 269 2.26 2.44 15.66
CA ARG A 269 1.13 1.94 16.47
C ARG A 269 1.58 0.81 17.40
N LYS A 270 2.41 -0.10 16.90
CA LYS A 270 2.97 -1.21 17.70
C LYS A 270 3.80 -0.68 18.86
N LEU A 271 4.73 0.24 18.62
CA LEU A 271 5.55 0.87 19.66
C LEU A 271 4.68 1.52 20.75
N LYS A 272 3.64 2.26 20.38
CA LYS A 272 2.68 2.82 21.35
C LYS A 272 1.97 1.74 22.16
N SER A 273 1.61 0.61 21.55
CA SER A 273 0.87 -0.47 22.20
C SER A 273 1.69 -1.26 23.22
N ILE A 274 3.02 -1.29 23.05
CA ILE A 274 3.95 -1.97 23.98
C ILE A 274 4.50 -1.04 25.07
N GLY A 275 3.96 0.19 25.16
CA GLY A 275 4.26 1.08 26.28
C GLY A 275 5.66 1.69 26.26
N THR A 276 6.18 2.00 25.07
CA THR A 276 7.52 2.58 24.87
C THR A 276 7.58 4.09 25.14
N LYS A 277 6.46 4.72 25.51
CA LYS A 277 6.40 6.13 25.94
C LYS A 277 6.38 6.25 27.45
#